data_81ca438bd834789fc49c7ade7636ead4
#
_entry.id   81ca438bd834789fc49c7ade7636ead4
#
_cell.length_a   1.000
_cell.length_b   1.000
_cell.length_c   1.000
_cell.angle_alpha   90.00
_cell.angle_beta   90.00
_cell.angle_gamma   90.00
#
_symmetry.space_group_name_H-M   'P 1'
#
loop_
_entity.id
_entity.type
_entity.pdbx_description
1 polymer ?
#
loop_
_entity_poly.entity_id
_entity_poly.type
_entity_poly.pdbx_seq_one_letter_code
_entity_poly.pdbx_strand_id
1 'polypeptide(L)'
;MNSFPNFVCWKLCILMAKKEKIKSLFDNIAPDYDKLNHILSLNIDKSWRRKAVREIADSQVPLKVLDVACGTADFTIEIATRLPEDSSITGVDLSEGMMKIGREKIAAAGMKAVLEYGDCEALKYEDGSFDRVSVGFGVRNFEHLDIGLKEMCRVLRSDGKLVILELSVPSNPIIRWFYKLYFLNILPAVGGRVSGNKGAYRYLPASVLNFPAPDRFVSMMYDAGFREVRHKAFTFGICRMYVGVK
;
A
#
# COMPACT_ATOMS: atom_id res chain seq x y z
N MET A 1 7.68 -15.77 45.49
CA MET A 1 7.59 -16.47 44.20
C MET A 1 6.27 -16.11 43.57
N ASN A 2 6.18 -15.13 42.71
CA ASN A 2 5.03 -14.89 41.85
C ASN A 2 5.56 -14.33 40.53
N SER A 3 5.39 -15.16 39.53
CA SER A 3 5.73 -15.02 38.14
C SER A 3 5.01 -13.84 37.47
N PHE A 4 5.75 -13.04 36.69
CA PHE A 4 5.21 -12.05 35.80
C PHE A 4 5.01 -12.65 34.39
N PRO A 5 3.77 -13.05 33.99
CA PRO A 5 3.46 -13.36 32.58
C PRO A 5 2.73 -12.23 31.85
N ASN A 6 2.43 -11.08 32.50
CA ASN A 6 1.42 -10.17 31.96
C ASN A 6 1.93 -9.07 31.00
N PHE A 7 3.23 -8.80 30.95
CA PHE A 7 3.74 -7.67 30.15
C PHE A 7 3.83 -7.97 28.65
N VAL A 8 4.15 -9.22 28.29
CA VAL A 8 4.24 -9.65 26.89
C VAL A 8 2.83 -9.84 26.30
N CYS A 9 1.91 -10.40 27.08
CA CYS A 9 0.52 -10.58 26.66
C CYS A 9 -0.23 -9.24 26.45
N TRP A 10 0.02 -8.25 27.31
CA TRP A 10 -0.59 -6.91 27.18
C TRP A 10 -0.06 -6.16 25.94
N LYS A 11 1.24 -6.22 25.64
CA LYS A 11 1.82 -5.65 24.41
C LYS A 11 1.26 -6.35 23.17
N LEU A 12 1.15 -7.67 23.16
CA LEU A 12 0.52 -8.43 22.07
C LEU A 12 -0.96 -8.08 21.88
N CYS A 13 -1.72 -7.93 22.96
CA CYS A 13 -3.13 -7.52 22.90
C CYS A 13 -3.34 -6.11 22.35
N ILE A 14 -2.45 -5.16 22.70
CA ILE A 14 -2.51 -3.79 22.15
C ILE A 14 -2.11 -3.79 20.67
N LEU A 15 -1.15 -4.61 20.27
CA LEU A 15 -0.68 -4.76 18.89
C LEU A 15 -1.75 -5.40 17.99
N MET A 16 -2.34 -6.51 18.41
CA MET A 16 -3.48 -7.11 17.70
C MET A 16 -4.65 -6.13 17.56
N ALA A 17 -4.90 -5.28 18.56
CA ALA A 17 -5.95 -4.27 18.52
C ALA A 17 -5.75 -3.20 17.44
N LYS A 18 -4.52 -2.91 17.00
CA LYS A 18 -4.25 -1.92 15.93
C LYS A 18 -4.52 -2.52 14.55
N LYS A 19 -4.00 -3.73 14.25
CA LYS A 19 -4.28 -4.45 12.99
C LYS A 19 -5.78 -4.71 12.81
N GLU A 20 -6.45 -5.18 13.85
CA GLU A 20 -7.90 -5.41 13.83
C GLU A 20 -8.71 -4.14 13.61
N LYS A 21 -8.32 -3.02 14.21
CA LYS A 21 -8.96 -1.72 13.96
C LYS A 21 -8.78 -1.24 12.54
N ILE A 22 -7.58 -1.40 11.99
CA ILE A 22 -7.26 -1.03 10.59
C ILE A 22 -8.07 -1.92 9.64
N LYS A 23 -8.05 -3.25 9.85
CA LYS A 23 -8.84 -4.20 9.08
C LYS A 23 -10.33 -3.85 9.11
N SER A 24 -10.91 -3.67 10.29
CA SER A 24 -12.32 -3.30 10.46
C SER A 24 -12.64 -1.96 9.79
N LEU A 25 -11.73 -0.98 9.84
CA LEU A 25 -11.90 0.30 9.16
C LEU A 25 -12.04 0.10 7.65
N PHE A 26 -11.13 -0.67 7.03
CA PHE A 26 -11.13 -0.94 5.59
C PHE A 26 -12.31 -1.82 5.17
N ASP A 27 -12.66 -2.85 5.93
CA ASP A 27 -13.86 -3.67 5.68
C ASP A 27 -15.13 -2.80 5.63
N ASN A 28 -15.25 -1.82 6.55
CA ASN A 28 -16.43 -0.94 6.63
C ASN A 28 -16.53 0.08 5.49
N ILE A 29 -15.43 0.52 4.91
CA ILE A 29 -15.42 1.52 3.83
C ILE A 29 -15.29 0.90 2.45
N ALA A 30 -15.09 -0.41 2.36
CA ALA A 30 -14.82 -1.11 1.11
C ALA A 30 -15.80 -0.75 -0.03
N PRO A 31 -17.13 -0.68 0.18
CA PRO A 31 -18.08 -0.37 -0.89
C PRO A 31 -17.88 1.00 -1.56
N ASP A 32 -17.42 1.99 -0.79
CA ASP A 32 -17.26 3.37 -1.28
C ASP A 32 -15.80 3.75 -1.52
N TYR A 33 -14.86 2.87 -1.19
CA TYR A 33 -13.43 3.15 -1.15
C TYR A 33 -12.87 3.70 -2.46
N ASP A 34 -13.10 3.01 -3.57
CA ASP A 34 -12.58 3.42 -4.88
C ASP A 34 -13.17 4.75 -5.33
N LYS A 35 -14.51 4.88 -5.25
CA LYS A 35 -15.22 6.11 -5.63
C LYS A 35 -14.68 7.32 -4.87
N LEU A 36 -14.45 7.16 -3.59
CA LEU A 36 -13.96 8.23 -2.74
C LEU A 36 -12.51 8.57 -3.01
N ASN A 37 -11.65 7.59 -3.17
CA ASN A 37 -10.25 7.83 -3.53
C ASN A 37 -10.13 8.55 -4.87
N HIS A 38 -10.91 8.17 -5.87
CA HIS A 38 -10.91 8.83 -7.17
C HIS A 38 -11.45 10.26 -7.10
N ILE A 39 -12.52 10.51 -6.34
CA ILE A 39 -13.07 11.86 -6.14
C ILE A 39 -12.05 12.74 -5.40
N LEU A 40 -11.50 12.24 -4.28
CA LEU A 40 -10.57 13.01 -3.44
C LEU A 40 -9.21 13.26 -4.11
N SER A 41 -8.78 12.38 -5.01
CA SER A 41 -7.59 12.59 -5.82
C SER A 41 -7.84 13.32 -7.14
N LEU A 42 -9.10 13.66 -7.46
CA LEU A 42 -9.54 14.17 -8.76
C LEU A 42 -9.08 13.27 -9.92
N ASN A 43 -9.10 11.95 -9.71
CA ASN A 43 -8.60 10.90 -10.62
C ASN A 43 -7.09 11.00 -10.98
N ILE A 44 -6.31 11.83 -10.31
CA ILE A 44 -4.86 11.94 -10.52
C ILE A 44 -4.15 10.64 -10.08
N ASP A 45 -4.69 9.93 -9.10
CA ASP A 45 -4.21 8.62 -8.63
C ASP A 45 -4.03 7.60 -9.76
N LYS A 46 -4.92 7.58 -10.75
CA LYS A 46 -4.79 6.73 -11.96
C LYS A 46 -3.51 7.04 -12.75
N SER A 47 -3.14 8.32 -12.84
CA SER A 47 -1.89 8.72 -13.49
C SER A 47 -0.66 8.27 -12.70
N TRP A 48 -0.72 8.33 -11.36
CA TRP A 48 0.36 7.85 -10.50
C TRP A 48 0.53 6.33 -10.62
N ARG A 49 -0.57 5.56 -10.56
CA ARG A 49 -0.53 4.09 -10.76
C ARG A 49 0.08 3.73 -12.10
N ARG A 50 -0.37 4.35 -13.22
CA ARG A 50 0.20 4.10 -14.54
C ARG A 50 1.70 4.36 -14.64
N LYS A 51 2.20 5.35 -13.90
CA LYS A 51 3.65 5.62 -13.84
C LYS A 51 4.39 4.55 -13.05
N ALA A 52 3.83 4.09 -11.93
CA ALA A 52 4.41 3.02 -11.12
C ALA A 52 4.40 1.67 -11.87
N VAL A 53 3.32 1.37 -12.59
CA VAL A 53 3.23 0.13 -13.39
C VAL A 53 4.33 0.04 -14.46
N ARG A 54 4.79 1.17 -15.04
CA ARG A 54 5.92 1.16 -15.98
C ARG A 54 7.23 0.67 -15.36
N GLU A 55 7.39 0.85 -14.04
CA GLU A 55 8.57 0.34 -13.31
C GLU A 55 8.41 -1.14 -12.93
N ILE A 56 7.17 -1.62 -12.83
CA ILE A 56 6.86 -3.02 -12.51
C ILE A 56 6.91 -3.88 -13.78
N ALA A 57 6.24 -3.43 -14.84
CA ALA A 57 6.11 -4.13 -16.13
C ALA A 57 7.17 -3.67 -17.13
N ASP A 58 8.43 -3.59 -16.69
CA ASP A 58 9.58 -3.17 -17.51
C ASP A 58 10.31 -4.34 -18.17
N SER A 59 9.64 -5.48 -18.30
CA SER A 59 10.19 -6.71 -18.85
C SER A 59 9.42 -7.15 -20.10
N GLN A 60 10.12 -7.85 -20.99
CA GLN A 60 9.52 -8.52 -22.16
C GLN A 60 9.28 -10.01 -21.90
N VAL A 61 9.78 -10.54 -20.78
CA VAL A 61 9.56 -11.94 -20.37
C VAL A 61 8.51 -12.01 -19.25
N PRO A 62 7.79 -13.12 -19.12
CA PRO A 62 6.81 -13.32 -18.07
C PRO A 62 7.37 -13.06 -16.68
N LEU A 63 6.58 -12.45 -15.82
CA LEU A 63 6.91 -12.06 -14.46
C LEU A 63 5.96 -12.70 -13.45
N LYS A 64 6.49 -13.07 -12.27
CA LYS A 64 5.71 -13.37 -11.07
C LYS A 64 5.66 -12.11 -10.20
N VAL A 65 4.48 -11.53 -10.04
CA VAL A 65 4.27 -10.28 -9.31
C VAL A 65 3.46 -10.51 -8.04
N LEU A 66 3.88 -9.92 -6.93
CA LEU A 66 3.11 -9.85 -5.69
C LEU A 66 2.67 -8.40 -5.45
N ASP A 67 1.37 -8.17 -5.32
CA ASP A 67 0.79 -6.88 -4.96
C ASP A 67 0.36 -6.92 -3.49
N VAL A 68 1.13 -6.29 -2.62
CA VAL A 68 0.94 -6.30 -1.16
C VAL A 68 0.02 -5.17 -0.75
N ALA A 69 -0.92 -5.45 0.17
CA ALA A 69 -2.02 -4.57 0.54
C ALA A 69 -2.85 -4.18 -0.70
N CYS A 70 -3.26 -5.19 -1.48
CA CYS A 70 -3.90 -5.01 -2.79
C CYS A 70 -5.31 -4.40 -2.72
N GLY A 71 -5.97 -4.45 -1.57
CA GLY A 71 -7.28 -3.87 -1.31
C GLY A 71 -8.34 -4.31 -2.31
N THR A 72 -8.97 -3.34 -2.97
CA THR A 72 -9.96 -3.55 -4.04
C THR A 72 -9.35 -3.86 -5.42
N ALA A 73 -8.08 -4.18 -5.47
CA ALA A 73 -7.32 -4.61 -6.65
C ALA A 73 -7.17 -3.57 -7.78
N ASP A 74 -7.37 -2.28 -7.54
CA ASP A 74 -7.16 -1.25 -8.56
C ASP A 74 -5.73 -1.28 -9.13
N PHE A 75 -4.73 -1.43 -8.25
CA PHE A 75 -3.33 -1.46 -8.68
C PHE A 75 -2.99 -2.80 -9.32
N THR A 76 -3.47 -3.91 -8.74
CA THR A 76 -3.35 -5.27 -9.29
C THR A 76 -3.86 -5.34 -10.73
N ILE A 77 -5.05 -4.77 -11.01
CA ILE A 77 -5.65 -4.74 -12.35
C ILE A 77 -4.81 -3.89 -13.30
N GLU A 78 -4.39 -2.69 -12.89
CA GLU A 78 -3.55 -1.82 -13.74
C GLU A 78 -2.20 -2.49 -14.06
N ILE A 79 -1.61 -3.25 -13.12
CA ILE A 79 -0.40 -4.05 -13.35
C ILE A 79 -0.69 -5.14 -14.37
N ALA A 80 -1.75 -5.95 -14.15
CA ALA A 80 -2.11 -7.08 -15.00
C ALA A 80 -2.33 -6.66 -16.47
N THR A 81 -2.85 -5.45 -16.72
CA THR A 81 -3.04 -4.93 -18.10
C THR A 81 -1.75 -4.70 -18.88
N ARG A 82 -0.60 -4.69 -18.22
CA ARG A 82 0.69 -4.34 -18.83
C ARG A 82 1.76 -5.40 -18.70
N LEU A 83 1.47 -6.46 -17.97
CA LEU A 83 2.39 -7.58 -17.86
C LEU A 83 2.47 -8.35 -19.20
N PRO A 84 3.64 -8.90 -19.54
CA PRO A 84 3.76 -9.85 -20.65
C PRO A 84 2.79 -11.03 -20.48
N GLU A 85 2.41 -11.65 -21.59
CA GLU A 85 1.63 -12.89 -21.59
C GLU A 85 2.33 -13.96 -20.73
N ASP A 86 1.56 -14.85 -20.11
CA ASP A 86 2.01 -15.86 -19.17
C ASP A 86 2.61 -15.35 -17.84
N SER A 87 2.56 -14.05 -17.59
CA SER A 87 2.87 -13.52 -16.26
C SER A 87 1.78 -13.91 -15.25
N SER A 88 2.17 -13.99 -13.98
CA SER A 88 1.23 -14.23 -12.87
C SER A 88 1.27 -13.09 -11.88
N ILE A 89 0.10 -12.71 -11.35
CA ILE A 89 -0.02 -11.72 -10.30
C ILE A 89 -0.86 -12.26 -9.15
N THR A 90 -0.32 -12.13 -7.95
CA THR A 90 -1.00 -12.46 -6.70
C THR A 90 -1.14 -11.18 -5.87
N GLY A 91 -2.34 -10.88 -5.42
CA GLY A 91 -2.60 -9.80 -4.46
C GLY A 91 -2.77 -10.37 -3.05
N VAL A 92 -2.23 -9.70 -2.06
CA VAL A 92 -2.37 -10.06 -0.63
C VAL A 92 -2.93 -8.88 0.15
N ASP A 93 -3.95 -9.13 0.97
CA ASP A 93 -4.53 -8.14 1.88
C ASP A 93 -5.09 -8.77 3.16
N LEU A 94 -5.18 -7.97 4.23
CA LEU A 94 -5.84 -8.37 5.49
C LEU A 94 -7.36 -8.16 5.48
N SER A 95 -7.89 -7.35 4.56
CA SER A 95 -9.31 -7.03 4.46
C SER A 95 -10.01 -7.92 3.45
N GLU A 96 -10.74 -8.90 3.94
CA GLU A 96 -11.55 -9.77 3.07
C GLU A 96 -12.69 -8.98 2.38
N GLY A 97 -13.23 -7.94 3.05
CA GLY A 97 -14.22 -7.05 2.47
C GLY A 97 -13.72 -6.31 1.24
N MET A 98 -12.48 -5.81 1.29
CA MET A 98 -11.82 -5.17 0.15
C MET A 98 -11.54 -6.17 -0.97
N MET A 99 -10.98 -7.33 -0.64
CA MET A 99 -10.65 -8.36 -1.63
C MET A 99 -11.87 -8.96 -2.31
N LYS A 100 -13.02 -9.03 -1.64
CA LYS A 100 -14.28 -9.44 -2.28
C LYS A 100 -14.60 -8.54 -3.47
N ILE A 101 -14.56 -7.23 -3.28
CA ILE A 101 -14.75 -6.24 -4.36
C ILE A 101 -13.66 -6.39 -5.42
N GLY A 102 -12.41 -6.60 -5.00
CA GLY A 102 -11.28 -6.83 -5.90
C GLY A 102 -11.50 -8.03 -6.82
N ARG A 103 -11.97 -9.17 -6.29
CA ARG A 103 -12.27 -10.37 -7.08
C ARG A 103 -13.38 -10.12 -8.09
N GLU A 104 -14.44 -9.40 -7.71
CA GLU A 104 -15.52 -9.01 -8.61
C GLU A 104 -15.00 -8.14 -9.76
N LYS A 105 -14.12 -7.16 -9.46
CA LYS A 105 -13.50 -6.28 -10.46
C LYS A 105 -12.56 -7.03 -11.40
N ILE A 106 -11.73 -7.93 -10.88
CA ILE A 106 -10.83 -8.78 -11.66
C ILE A 106 -11.64 -9.65 -12.63
N ALA A 107 -12.71 -10.29 -12.15
CA ALA A 107 -13.59 -11.10 -12.97
C ALA A 107 -14.29 -10.26 -14.06
N ALA A 108 -14.82 -9.08 -13.71
CA ALA A 108 -15.44 -8.17 -14.65
C ALA A 108 -14.46 -7.64 -15.72
N ALA A 109 -13.18 -7.49 -15.37
CA ALA A 109 -12.12 -7.09 -16.29
C ALA A 109 -11.58 -8.25 -17.15
N GLY A 110 -12.00 -9.49 -16.91
CA GLY A 110 -11.47 -10.68 -17.60
C GLY A 110 -9.99 -10.96 -17.31
N MET A 111 -9.47 -10.50 -16.17
CA MET A 111 -8.06 -10.61 -15.80
C MET A 111 -7.76 -11.90 -15.04
N LYS A 112 -6.54 -12.40 -15.20
CA LYS A 112 -6.02 -13.55 -14.45
C LYS A 112 -5.18 -13.05 -13.28
N ALA A 113 -5.82 -12.77 -12.14
CA ALA A 113 -5.14 -12.41 -10.89
C ALA A 113 -5.77 -13.17 -9.73
N VAL A 114 -4.96 -13.57 -8.75
CA VAL A 114 -5.39 -14.28 -7.56
C VAL A 114 -5.29 -13.34 -6.37
N LEU A 115 -6.35 -13.25 -5.54
CA LEU A 115 -6.31 -12.48 -4.29
C LEU A 115 -6.38 -13.44 -3.09
N GLU A 116 -5.42 -13.29 -2.18
CA GLU A 116 -5.22 -14.16 -1.02
C GLU A 116 -5.22 -13.35 0.27
N TYR A 117 -5.87 -13.88 1.30
CA TYR A 117 -5.77 -13.33 2.64
C TYR A 117 -4.36 -13.54 3.20
N GLY A 118 -3.75 -12.49 3.73
CA GLY A 118 -2.42 -12.59 4.34
C GLY A 118 -1.94 -11.29 4.96
N ASP A 119 -0.99 -11.43 5.87
CA ASP A 119 -0.33 -10.32 6.54
C ASP A 119 0.97 -9.96 5.81
N CYS A 120 1.14 -8.70 5.43
CA CYS A 120 2.35 -8.19 4.81
C CYS A 120 3.60 -8.26 5.70
N GLU A 121 3.43 -8.41 7.01
CA GLU A 121 4.50 -8.57 7.99
C GLU A 121 4.85 -10.06 8.24
N ALA A 122 4.12 -10.99 7.61
CA ALA A 122 4.34 -12.45 7.70
C ALA A 122 3.86 -13.13 6.42
N LEU A 123 4.53 -12.86 5.31
CA LEU A 123 4.17 -13.40 3.99
C LEU A 123 4.44 -14.91 3.94
N LYS A 124 3.43 -15.68 3.51
CA LYS A 124 3.49 -17.16 3.46
C LYS A 124 4.33 -17.75 2.32
N TYR A 125 4.97 -16.89 1.54
CA TYR A 125 5.75 -17.31 0.38
C TYR A 125 7.21 -17.59 0.75
N GLU A 126 7.86 -18.47 0.01
CA GLU A 126 9.28 -18.78 0.15
C GLU A 126 10.16 -17.59 -0.29
N ASP A 127 11.41 -17.61 0.15
CA ASP A 127 12.41 -16.64 -0.26
C ASP A 127 12.60 -16.65 -1.77
N GLY A 128 12.68 -15.48 -2.38
CA GLY A 128 12.94 -15.36 -3.81
C GLY A 128 11.82 -15.85 -4.74
N SER A 129 10.57 -15.88 -4.25
CA SER A 129 9.41 -16.39 -5.02
C SER A 129 8.93 -15.46 -6.13
N PHE A 130 9.24 -14.16 -6.06
CA PHE A 130 8.68 -13.14 -6.95
C PHE A 130 9.75 -12.32 -7.66
N ASP A 131 9.45 -11.95 -8.90
CA ASP A 131 10.28 -11.04 -9.71
C ASP A 131 10.05 -9.58 -9.34
N ARG A 132 8.80 -9.25 -8.98
CA ARG A 132 8.37 -7.90 -8.61
C ARG A 132 7.46 -7.97 -7.40
N VAL A 133 7.61 -6.99 -6.51
CA VAL A 133 6.67 -6.72 -5.43
C VAL A 133 6.17 -5.29 -5.58
N SER A 134 4.88 -5.08 -5.40
CA SER A 134 4.26 -3.75 -5.44
C SER A 134 3.46 -3.46 -4.18
N VAL A 135 3.33 -2.18 -3.84
CA VAL A 135 2.40 -1.69 -2.81
C VAL A 135 1.80 -0.37 -3.30
N GLY A 136 0.49 -0.31 -3.44
CA GLY A 136 -0.21 0.91 -3.82
C GLY A 136 -1.00 1.51 -2.66
N PHE A 137 -0.50 2.60 -2.05
CA PHE A 137 -1.18 3.35 -0.97
C PHE A 137 -1.47 2.52 0.30
N GLY A 138 -0.70 1.46 0.51
CA GLY A 138 -0.90 0.52 1.62
C GLY A 138 0.15 0.62 2.73
N VAL A 139 1.40 0.95 2.38
CA VAL A 139 2.56 0.80 3.28
C VAL A 139 2.48 1.68 4.54
N ARG A 140 1.81 2.82 4.50
CA ARG A 140 1.59 3.69 5.67
C ARG A 140 0.71 3.05 6.76
N ASN A 141 -0.01 1.99 6.40
CA ASN A 141 -0.92 1.27 7.29
C ASN A 141 -0.25 0.09 8.01
N PHE A 142 0.98 -0.27 7.62
CA PHE A 142 1.73 -1.33 8.27
C PHE A 142 1.96 -0.98 9.74
N GLU A 143 1.88 -1.99 10.60
CA GLU A 143 2.12 -1.81 12.02
C GLU A 143 3.61 -1.69 12.30
N HIS A 144 4.41 -2.61 11.72
CA HIS A 144 5.85 -2.66 11.77
C HIS A 144 6.41 -2.53 10.35
N LEU A 145 6.62 -1.28 9.96
CA LEU A 145 7.05 -0.93 8.61
C LEU A 145 8.38 -1.59 8.22
N ASP A 146 9.31 -1.71 9.16
CA ASP A 146 10.59 -2.38 8.98
C ASP A 146 10.44 -3.89 8.75
N ILE A 147 9.49 -4.55 9.44
CA ILE A 147 9.20 -5.97 9.24
C ILE A 147 8.59 -6.19 7.86
N GLY A 148 7.59 -5.39 7.49
CA GLY A 148 6.97 -5.51 6.17
C GLY A 148 7.95 -5.26 5.02
N LEU A 149 8.86 -4.29 5.16
CA LEU A 149 9.92 -4.05 4.16
C LEU A 149 10.88 -5.25 4.05
N LYS A 150 11.27 -5.86 5.18
CA LYS A 150 12.12 -7.06 5.18
C LYS A 150 11.43 -8.26 4.55
N GLU A 151 10.14 -8.48 4.84
CA GLU A 151 9.34 -9.55 4.22
C GLU A 151 9.23 -9.37 2.70
N MET A 152 8.95 -8.14 2.24
CA MET A 152 8.93 -7.85 0.81
C MET A 152 10.30 -8.05 0.15
N CYS A 153 11.39 -7.70 0.84
CA CYS A 153 12.74 -8.00 0.37
C CYS A 153 13.02 -9.51 0.36
N ARG A 154 12.60 -10.25 1.39
CA ARG A 154 12.79 -11.69 1.50
C ARG A 154 12.17 -12.45 0.32
N VAL A 155 10.91 -12.17 0.01
CA VAL A 155 10.16 -12.87 -1.04
C VAL A 155 10.56 -12.47 -2.46
N LEU A 156 11.29 -11.36 -2.64
CA LEU A 156 11.88 -11.00 -3.93
C LEU A 156 13.08 -11.88 -4.23
N ARG A 157 13.22 -12.30 -5.49
CA ARG A 157 14.46 -12.92 -6.00
C ARG A 157 15.60 -11.91 -6.05
N SER A 158 16.84 -12.37 -6.21
CA SER A 158 17.97 -11.50 -6.53
C SER A 158 17.67 -10.68 -7.79
N ASP A 159 18.02 -9.39 -7.76
CA ASP A 159 17.71 -8.39 -8.80
C ASP A 159 16.20 -8.15 -9.04
N GLY A 160 15.35 -8.68 -8.15
CA GLY A 160 13.92 -8.37 -8.12
C GLY A 160 13.67 -6.93 -7.65
N LYS A 161 12.55 -6.33 -8.07
CA LYS A 161 12.22 -4.93 -7.75
C LYS A 161 11.02 -4.83 -6.81
N LEU A 162 11.14 -3.97 -5.81
CA LEU A 162 10.03 -3.44 -5.04
C LEU A 162 9.62 -2.07 -5.59
N VAL A 163 8.34 -1.88 -5.87
CA VAL A 163 7.77 -0.59 -6.28
C VAL A 163 6.67 -0.19 -5.32
N ILE A 164 6.89 0.88 -4.58
CA ILE A 164 5.92 1.43 -3.63
C ILE A 164 5.39 2.76 -4.15
N LEU A 165 4.08 2.91 -4.17
CA LEU A 165 3.39 4.16 -4.46
C LEU A 165 2.65 4.59 -3.20
N GLU A 166 3.01 5.77 -2.62
CA GLU A 166 2.42 6.20 -1.36
C GLU A 166 2.19 7.72 -1.30
N LEU A 167 1.17 8.11 -0.55
CA LEU A 167 0.91 9.52 -0.26
C LEU A 167 2.02 10.10 0.61
N SER A 168 2.38 11.35 0.35
CA SER A 168 3.42 12.04 1.09
C SER A 168 3.09 13.51 1.32
N VAL A 169 3.80 14.11 2.25
CA VAL A 169 3.66 15.54 2.55
C VAL A 169 4.61 16.34 1.64
N PRO A 170 4.11 17.33 0.88
CA PRO A 170 4.94 18.19 0.04
C PRO A 170 6.10 18.83 0.80
N SER A 171 7.30 18.84 0.20
CA SER A 171 8.47 19.50 0.81
C SER A 171 8.43 21.02 0.70
N ASN A 172 7.85 21.58 -0.38
CA ASN A 172 7.68 23.02 -0.53
C ASN A 172 6.71 23.57 0.53
N PRO A 173 7.10 24.57 1.32
CA PRO A 173 6.30 25.08 2.44
C PRO A 173 4.95 25.68 2.02
N ILE A 174 4.89 26.36 0.88
CA ILE A 174 3.66 26.98 0.36
C ILE A 174 2.67 25.89 -0.05
N ILE A 175 3.13 24.90 -0.84
CA ILE A 175 2.30 23.77 -1.27
C ILE A 175 1.85 22.95 -0.06
N ARG A 176 2.75 22.73 0.90
CA ARG A 176 2.44 22.04 2.17
C ARG A 176 1.35 22.74 2.97
N TRP A 177 1.33 24.06 2.99
CA TRP A 177 0.29 24.82 3.68
C TRP A 177 -1.09 24.58 3.04
N PHE A 178 -1.20 24.72 1.70
CA PHE A 178 -2.44 24.43 0.96
C PHE A 178 -2.86 22.97 1.08
N TYR A 179 -1.89 22.04 1.01
CA TYR A 179 -2.13 20.62 1.19
C TYR A 179 -2.72 20.31 2.57
N LYS A 180 -2.12 20.86 3.64
CA LYS A 180 -2.65 20.69 5.00
C LYS A 180 -4.05 21.29 5.15
N LEU A 181 -4.29 22.46 4.58
CA LEU A 181 -5.62 23.07 4.60
C LEU A 181 -6.68 22.17 3.95
N TYR A 182 -6.39 21.66 2.76
CA TYR A 182 -7.26 20.72 2.06
C TYR A 182 -7.43 19.41 2.85
N PHE A 183 -6.32 18.82 3.28
CA PHE A 183 -6.27 17.48 3.83
C PHE A 183 -6.88 17.37 5.23
N LEU A 184 -6.74 18.43 6.05
CA LEU A 184 -7.25 18.46 7.43
C LEU A 184 -8.67 19.01 7.54
N ASN A 185 -9.12 19.85 6.61
CA ASN A 185 -10.41 20.52 6.72
C ASN A 185 -11.41 20.10 5.64
N ILE A 186 -11.00 20.14 4.35
CA ILE A 186 -11.91 19.89 3.24
C ILE A 186 -12.19 18.38 3.08
N LEU A 187 -11.14 17.58 3.07
CA LEU A 187 -11.24 16.13 2.86
C LEU A 187 -12.12 15.44 3.93
N PRO A 188 -11.96 15.68 5.25
CA PRO A 188 -12.86 15.08 6.25
C PRO A 188 -14.30 15.57 6.14
N ALA A 189 -14.51 16.85 5.76
CA ALA A 189 -15.85 17.42 5.61
C ALA A 189 -16.61 16.80 4.41
N VAL A 190 -15.94 16.65 3.27
CA VAL A 190 -16.52 16.06 2.05
C VAL A 190 -16.66 14.55 2.19
N GLY A 191 -15.59 13.87 2.60
CA GLY A 191 -15.58 12.42 2.75
C GLY A 191 -16.58 11.92 3.79
N GLY A 192 -16.69 12.62 4.92
CA GLY A 192 -17.66 12.29 5.96
C GLY A 192 -19.14 12.48 5.55
N ARG A 193 -19.42 13.38 4.59
CA ARG A 193 -20.79 13.55 4.04
C ARG A 193 -21.13 12.49 2.99
N VAL A 194 -20.15 12.07 2.20
CA VAL A 194 -20.37 11.12 1.07
C VAL A 194 -20.48 9.68 1.58
N SER A 195 -19.63 9.28 2.55
CA SER A 195 -19.58 7.89 3.02
C SER A 195 -20.33 7.63 4.32
N GLY A 196 -20.75 8.67 5.04
CA GLY A 196 -21.30 8.52 6.40
C GLY A 196 -20.25 8.13 7.48
N ASN A 197 -19.01 7.77 7.08
CA ASN A 197 -17.96 7.28 7.99
C ASN A 197 -16.89 8.34 8.27
N LYS A 198 -17.17 9.21 9.25
CA LYS A 198 -16.23 10.26 9.68
C LYS A 198 -14.88 9.73 10.21
N GLY A 199 -14.84 8.50 10.70
CA GLY A 199 -13.63 7.89 11.29
C GLY A 199 -12.53 7.66 10.26
N ALA A 200 -12.88 7.09 9.10
CA ALA A 200 -11.94 6.79 8.01
C ALA A 200 -11.27 8.06 7.46
N TYR A 201 -12.00 9.17 7.37
CA TYR A 201 -11.49 10.43 6.84
C TYR A 201 -10.66 11.26 7.82
N ARG A 202 -10.69 10.91 9.11
CA ARG A 202 -9.73 11.39 10.12
C ARG A 202 -8.48 10.53 10.12
N TYR A 203 -8.63 9.23 9.84
CA TYR A 203 -7.50 8.30 9.79
C TYR A 203 -6.54 8.61 8.64
N LEU A 204 -7.06 8.90 7.43
CA LEU A 204 -6.23 9.14 6.25
C LEU A 204 -5.21 10.29 6.44
N PRO A 205 -5.60 11.52 6.86
CA PRO A 205 -4.64 12.55 7.17
C PRO A 205 -3.62 12.16 8.24
N ALA A 206 -4.07 11.52 9.31
CA ALA A 206 -3.19 11.11 10.39
C ALA A 206 -2.14 10.07 9.92
N SER A 207 -2.54 9.07 9.14
CA SER A 207 -1.61 8.05 8.61
C SER A 207 -0.57 8.65 7.67
N VAL A 208 -0.94 9.61 6.81
CA VAL A 208 0.00 10.27 5.89
C VAL A 208 0.97 11.18 6.64
N LEU A 209 0.51 11.92 7.66
CA LEU A 209 1.37 12.80 8.47
C LEU A 209 2.35 12.01 9.34
N ASN A 210 2.00 10.79 9.74
CA ASN A 210 2.85 9.91 10.54
C ASN A 210 3.79 9.02 9.69
N PHE A 211 3.61 9.01 8.36
CA PHE A 211 4.50 8.26 7.48
C PHE A 211 5.90 8.89 7.45
N PRO A 212 6.98 8.10 7.41
CA PRO A 212 8.34 8.63 7.43
C PRO A 212 8.60 9.64 6.30
N ALA A 213 9.42 10.65 6.60
CA ALA A 213 9.95 11.55 5.56
C ALA A 213 10.69 10.75 4.48
N PRO A 214 10.74 11.23 3.22
CA PRO A 214 11.26 10.46 2.09
C PRO A 214 12.66 9.87 2.32
N ASP A 215 13.60 10.67 2.83
CA ASP A 215 14.97 10.21 3.06
C ASP A 215 15.04 9.16 4.17
N ARG A 216 14.22 9.31 5.21
CA ARG A 216 14.10 8.30 6.27
C ARG A 216 13.53 7.00 5.74
N PHE A 217 12.51 7.07 4.88
CA PHE A 217 11.93 5.87 4.29
C PHE A 217 12.92 5.16 3.34
N VAL A 218 13.68 5.91 2.54
CA VAL A 218 14.79 5.38 1.73
C VAL A 218 15.82 4.66 2.61
N SER A 219 16.23 5.26 3.75
CA SER A 219 17.12 4.61 4.72
C SER A 219 16.54 3.28 5.23
N MET A 220 15.24 3.25 5.56
CA MET A 220 14.57 2.02 6.01
C MET A 220 14.55 0.94 4.92
N MET A 221 14.45 1.31 3.66
CA MET A 221 14.55 0.35 2.54
C MET A 221 15.97 -0.23 2.45
N TYR A 222 17.02 0.58 2.62
CA TYR A 222 18.39 0.06 2.69
C TYR A 222 18.58 -0.87 3.90
N ASP A 223 18.07 -0.48 5.07
CA ASP A 223 18.12 -1.30 6.30
C ASP A 223 17.37 -2.64 6.15
N ALA A 224 16.38 -2.70 5.26
CA ALA A 224 15.64 -3.92 4.92
C ALA A 224 16.34 -4.82 3.90
N GLY A 225 17.46 -4.39 3.30
CA GLY A 225 18.28 -5.17 2.38
C GLY A 225 18.15 -4.81 0.91
N PHE A 226 17.43 -3.73 0.57
CA PHE A 226 17.37 -3.24 -0.80
C PHE A 226 18.65 -2.50 -1.19
N ARG A 227 19.06 -2.64 -2.45
CA ARG A 227 20.11 -1.86 -3.11
C ARG A 227 19.47 -0.86 -4.07
N GLU A 228 20.21 0.14 -4.53
CA GLU A 228 19.81 1.08 -5.57
C GLU A 228 18.41 1.69 -5.32
N VAL A 229 18.20 2.10 -4.07
CA VAL A 229 16.91 2.71 -3.69
C VAL A 229 16.81 4.11 -4.27
N ARG A 230 15.75 4.36 -5.02
CA ARG A 230 15.43 5.67 -5.59
C ARG A 230 13.96 6.04 -5.36
N HIS A 231 13.67 7.33 -5.36
CA HIS A 231 12.29 7.79 -5.29
C HIS A 231 12.00 8.95 -6.23
N LYS A 232 10.75 9.09 -6.61
CA LYS A 232 10.26 10.16 -7.48
C LYS A 232 8.98 10.77 -6.91
N ALA A 233 8.96 12.10 -6.78
CA ALA A 233 7.78 12.85 -6.38
C ALA A 233 6.83 13.07 -7.56
N PHE A 234 5.53 12.93 -7.31
CA PHE A 234 4.46 13.25 -8.24
C PHE A 234 3.60 14.38 -7.66
N THR A 235 3.01 15.19 -8.53
CA THR A 235 2.06 16.25 -8.15
C THR A 235 2.59 17.07 -6.97
N PHE A 236 3.72 17.73 -7.20
CA PHE A 236 4.38 18.58 -6.19
C PHE A 236 4.75 17.87 -4.87
N GLY A 237 4.84 16.54 -4.88
CA GLY A 237 5.20 15.74 -3.71
C GLY A 237 4.02 15.26 -2.86
N ILE A 238 2.79 15.35 -3.37
CA ILE A 238 1.59 14.78 -2.73
C ILE A 238 1.62 13.25 -2.77
N CYS A 239 2.24 12.68 -3.80
CA CYS A 239 2.48 11.25 -3.93
C CYS A 239 3.94 11.02 -4.28
N ARG A 240 4.50 9.92 -3.81
CA ARG A 240 5.86 9.45 -4.15
C ARG A 240 5.84 8.00 -4.57
N MET A 241 6.68 7.70 -5.54
CA MET A 241 7.04 6.35 -5.90
C MET A 241 8.45 6.08 -5.37
N TYR A 242 8.61 4.95 -4.72
CA TYR A 242 9.91 4.42 -4.29
C TYR A 242 10.18 3.13 -5.04
N VAL A 243 11.41 2.94 -5.47
CA VAL A 243 11.87 1.73 -6.15
C VAL A 243 13.13 1.26 -5.48
N GLY A 244 13.17 -0.01 -5.08
CA GLY A 244 14.35 -0.66 -4.53
C GLY A 244 14.62 -1.96 -5.27
N VAL A 245 15.89 -2.29 -5.48
CA VAL A 245 16.34 -3.56 -6.05
C VAL A 245 16.92 -4.42 -4.93
N LYS A 246 16.61 -5.72 -4.90
CA LYS A 246 17.20 -6.68 -3.93
C LYS A 246 18.60 -7.10 -4.34
#